data_69f90c86d7851939442962783da0550e
#
_entry.id   69f90c86d7851939442962783da0550e
#
_cell.length_a   1.000
_cell.length_b   1.000
_cell.length_c   1.000
_cell.angle_alpha   90.00
_cell.angle_beta   90.00
_cell.angle_gamma   90.00
#
_symmetry.space_group_name_H-M   'P 1'
#
loop_
_entity.id
_entity.type
_entity.pdbx_description
1 polymer ?
#
loop_
_entity_poly.entity_id
_entity_poly.type
_entity_poly.pdbx_seq_one_letter_code
_entity_poly.pdbx_strand_id
1 'polypeptide(L)'
;MKTYDRELELSFEVSAAQAIKIITREDLLILIQKVIHQTWLEEGEVGDYKFRTRIRKTEIFPDAADYEFTTKYSKSDEQAAAQDNMELNAVITQEEYEKLKKIYEAADKEEVVKIRTFFREPLDAFTIYTLDTYPNEEGDRARIEIEFVNKEAMDRWKAPDWFKELIGK
;
A
#
# COMPACT_ATOMS: atom_id res chain seq x y z
N MET A 1 8.51 18.59 -0.66
CA MET A 1 9.63 17.95 0.06
C MET A 1 9.87 16.60 -0.59
N LYS A 2 11.10 16.23 -0.87
CA LYS A 2 11.44 14.90 -1.42
C LYS A 2 11.96 14.04 -0.29
N THR A 3 11.45 12.83 -0.15
CA THR A 3 11.92 11.85 0.84
C THR A 3 12.40 10.59 0.11
N TYR A 4 13.40 9.94 0.69
CA TYR A 4 13.86 8.62 0.29
C TYR A 4 13.56 7.68 1.43
N ASP A 5 12.70 6.72 1.15
CA ASP A 5 12.31 5.73 2.14
C ASP A 5 12.70 4.33 1.63
N ARG A 6 13.25 3.52 2.52
CA ARG A 6 13.45 2.10 2.29
C ARG A 6 12.27 1.38 2.91
N GLU A 7 11.46 0.74 2.09
CA GLU A 7 10.35 -0.07 2.56
C GLU A 7 10.76 -1.54 2.65
N LEU A 8 10.66 -2.08 3.86
CA LEU A 8 10.74 -3.51 4.13
C LEU A 8 9.35 -3.97 4.49
N GLU A 9 8.70 -4.71 3.60
CA GLU A 9 7.32 -5.12 3.78
C GLU A 9 7.11 -6.60 3.52
N LEU A 10 6.13 -7.18 4.22
CA LEU A 10 5.49 -8.44 3.85
C LEU A 10 4.13 -8.12 3.26
N SER A 11 3.80 -8.73 2.14
CA SER A 11 2.55 -8.51 1.43
C SER A 11 1.83 -9.82 1.16
N PHE A 12 0.52 -9.86 1.44
CA PHE A 12 -0.31 -11.04 1.31
C PHE A 12 -1.63 -10.69 0.62
N GLU A 13 -1.93 -11.37 -0.47
CA GLU A 13 -3.25 -11.30 -1.09
C GLU A 13 -4.26 -12.07 -0.24
N VAL A 14 -5.44 -11.48 -0.04
CA VAL A 14 -6.56 -12.05 0.69
C VAL A 14 -7.85 -11.80 -0.07
N SER A 15 -8.89 -12.59 0.22
CA SER A 15 -10.21 -12.36 -0.35
C SER A 15 -10.93 -11.19 0.34
N ALA A 16 -11.94 -10.60 -0.31
CA ALA A 16 -12.80 -9.61 0.32
C ALA A 16 -13.53 -10.18 1.55
N ALA A 17 -13.90 -11.45 1.53
CA ALA A 17 -14.50 -12.13 2.69
C ALA A 17 -13.54 -12.20 3.89
N GLN A 18 -12.25 -12.46 3.65
CA GLN A 18 -11.22 -12.41 4.69
C GLN A 18 -11.01 -10.98 5.18
N ALA A 19 -10.98 -10.00 4.28
CA ALA A 19 -10.87 -8.59 4.62
C ALA A 19 -12.00 -8.13 5.56
N ILE A 20 -13.25 -8.50 5.25
CA ILE A 20 -14.40 -8.20 6.12
C ILE A 20 -14.21 -8.82 7.50
N LYS A 21 -13.79 -10.09 7.59
CA LYS A 21 -13.52 -10.73 8.86
C LYS A 21 -12.46 -10.00 9.68
N ILE A 22 -11.42 -9.46 9.04
CA ILE A 22 -10.36 -8.71 9.71
C ILE A 22 -10.90 -7.41 10.32
N ILE A 23 -11.60 -6.60 9.53
CA ILE A 23 -12.08 -5.29 9.99
C ILE A 23 -13.24 -5.36 10.99
N THR A 24 -13.89 -6.52 11.12
CA THR A 24 -14.98 -6.76 12.07
C THR A 24 -14.53 -7.49 13.35
N ARG A 25 -13.24 -7.80 13.49
CA ARG A 25 -12.71 -8.42 14.71
C ARG A 25 -12.67 -7.42 15.86
N GLU A 26 -13.20 -7.84 17.00
CA GLU A 26 -13.20 -7.03 18.23
C GLU A 26 -11.83 -7.00 18.92
N ASP A 27 -10.97 -7.97 18.61
CA ASP A 27 -9.60 -8.08 19.14
C ASP A 27 -8.54 -7.33 18.31
N LEU A 28 -8.95 -6.61 17.29
CA LEU A 28 -8.08 -5.72 16.50
C LEU A 28 -8.50 -4.25 16.66
N LEU A 29 -7.52 -3.38 16.77
CA LEU A 29 -7.74 -1.96 16.92
C LEU A 29 -7.59 -1.25 15.56
N ILE A 30 -8.69 -0.79 14.99
CA ILE A 30 -8.68 0.04 13.79
C ILE A 30 -8.20 1.44 14.17
N LEU A 31 -7.14 1.91 13.53
CA LEU A 31 -6.50 3.20 13.81
C LEU A 31 -7.06 4.30 12.92
N ILE A 32 -7.06 4.08 11.60
CA ILE A 32 -7.50 5.05 10.60
C ILE A 32 -7.87 4.35 9.30
N GLN A 33 -8.80 4.93 8.56
CA GLN A 33 -9.08 4.57 7.17
C GLN A 33 -8.84 5.77 6.26
N LYS A 34 -8.30 5.50 5.08
CA LYS A 34 -8.04 6.50 4.04
C LYS A 34 -8.58 6.04 2.71
N VAL A 35 -9.15 6.93 1.93
CA VAL A 35 -9.47 6.68 0.52
C VAL A 35 -8.30 7.16 -0.31
N ILE A 36 -7.79 6.29 -1.15
CA ILE A 36 -6.62 6.54 -1.99
C ILE A 36 -7.01 6.35 -3.45
N HIS A 37 -6.83 7.39 -4.23
CA HIS A 37 -6.90 7.37 -5.69
C HIS A 37 -5.49 7.28 -6.23
N GLN A 38 -5.20 6.29 -7.05
CA GLN A 38 -3.85 6.03 -7.54
C GLN A 38 -3.86 5.71 -9.02
N THR A 39 -3.01 6.36 -9.78
CA THR A 39 -2.76 6.03 -11.19
C THR A 39 -1.30 5.63 -11.35
N TRP A 40 -1.06 4.43 -11.89
CA TRP A 40 0.26 4.00 -12.32
C TRP A 40 0.57 4.65 -13.67
N LEU A 41 1.72 5.33 -13.73
CA LEU A 41 2.12 6.12 -14.88
C LEU A 41 3.01 5.30 -15.82
N GLU A 42 4.20 5.01 -15.34
CA GLU A 42 5.22 4.32 -16.12
C GLU A 42 5.89 3.22 -15.31
N GLU A 43 6.38 2.22 -16.01
CA GLU A 43 7.21 1.16 -15.48
C GLU A 43 8.36 0.87 -16.45
N GLY A 44 9.47 0.40 -15.91
CA GLY A 44 10.65 0.07 -16.71
C GLY A 44 11.73 -0.60 -15.87
N GLU A 45 12.91 -0.72 -16.47
CA GLU A 45 14.07 -1.34 -15.85
C GLU A 45 15.29 -0.43 -15.95
N VAL A 46 16.09 -0.41 -14.89
CA VAL A 46 17.38 0.29 -14.82
C VAL A 46 18.38 -0.62 -14.12
N GLY A 47 19.32 -1.21 -14.88
CA GLY A 47 20.22 -2.23 -14.35
C GLY A 47 19.43 -3.43 -13.81
N ASP A 48 19.69 -3.80 -12.55
CA ASP A 48 19.02 -4.92 -11.90
C ASP A 48 17.72 -4.50 -11.17
N TYR A 49 17.25 -3.27 -11.40
CA TYR A 49 16.06 -2.75 -10.73
C TYR A 49 14.92 -2.55 -11.73
N LYS A 50 13.73 -2.95 -11.32
CA LYS A 50 12.47 -2.51 -11.91
C LYS A 50 12.01 -1.23 -11.21
N PHE A 51 11.46 -0.30 -11.98
CA PHE A 51 10.85 0.88 -11.39
C PHE A 51 9.40 1.03 -11.85
N ARG A 52 8.59 1.64 -10.99
CA ARG A 52 7.22 2.07 -11.29
C ARG A 52 7.01 3.46 -10.75
N THR A 53 6.33 4.29 -11.55
CA THR A 53 5.92 5.62 -11.10
C THR A 53 4.40 5.67 -10.93
N ARG A 54 3.96 6.46 -9.96
CA ARG A 54 2.53 6.68 -9.71
C ARG A 54 2.26 8.10 -9.24
N ILE A 55 1.05 8.56 -9.50
CA ILE A 55 0.46 9.68 -8.76
C ILE A 55 -0.59 9.14 -7.80
N ARG A 56 -0.73 9.82 -6.67
CA ARG A 56 -1.67 9.46 -5.63
C ARG A 56 -2.35 10.69 -5.07
N LYS A 57 -3.68 10.61 -4.91
CA LYS A 57 -4.48 11.50 -4.09
C LYS A 57 -4.92 10.71 -2.87
N THR A 58 -4.63 11.19 -1.67
CA THR A 58 -5.13 10.61 -0.41
C THR A 58 -6.14 11.56 0.18
N GLU A 59 -7.38 11.14 0.32
CA GLU A 59 -8.44 11.95 0.93
C GLU A 59 -8.24 12.04 2.44
N ILE A 60 -8.27 13.26 2.94
CA ILE A 60 -8.21 13.60 4.37
C ILE A 60 -9.56 14.19 4.74
N PHE A 61 -10.27 13.48 5.61
CA PHE A 61 -11.59 13.97 6.06
C PHE A 61 -11.46 15.29 6.87
N PRO A 62 -12.36 16.28 6.72
CA PRO A 62 -13.57 16.22 5.88
C PRO A 62 -13.40 16.68 4.43
N ASP A 63 -12.48 17.60 4.09
CA ASP A 63 -12.47 18.29 2.81
C ASP A 63 -11.05 18.59 2.27
N ALA A 64 -10.04 17.87 2.74
CA ALA A 64 -8.65 18.02 2.29
C ALA A 64 -8.15 16.77 1.55
N ALA A 65 -7.08 16.93 0.78
CA ALA A 65 -6.38 15.82 0.17
C ALA A 65 -4.87 16.12 0.08
N ASP A 66 -4.07 15.07 0.26
CA ASP A 66 -2.65 15.09 -0.06
C ASP A 66 -2.44 14.54 -1.46
N TYR A 67 -1.48 15.12 -2.17
CA TYR A 67 -1.12 14.74 -3.53
C TYR A 67 0.37 14.38 -3.58
N GLU A 68 0.68 13.24 -4.17
CA GLU A 68 2.01 12.68 -4.17
C GLU A 68 2.36 12.08 -5.53
N PHE A 69 3.62 12.28 -5.94
CA PHE A 69 4.26 11.54 -7.01
C PHE A 69 5.29 10.60 -6.39
N THR A 70 5.24 9.32 -6.74
CA THR A 70 6.15 8.30 -6.21
C THR A 70 6.86 7.58 -7.34
N THR A 71 8.16 7.34 -7.19
CA THR A 71 8.88 6.32 -7.95
C THR A 71 9.33 5.22 -7.00
N LYS A 72 8.88 3.99 -7.25
CA LYS A 72 9.25 2.81 -6.49
C LYS A 72 10.21 1.95 -7.29
N TYR A 73 11.33 1.58 -6.69
CA TYR A 73 12.35 0.69 -7.25
C TYR A 73 12.35 -0.63 -6.47
N SER A 74 12.34 -1.74 -7.19
CA SER A 74 12.46 -3.09 -6.63
C SER A 74 13.52 -3.88 -7.38
N LYS A 75 14.19 -4.82 -6.71
CA LYS A 75 15.08 -5.75 -7.42
C LYS A 75 14.27 -6.73 -8.26
N SER A 76 14.76 -7.04 -9.46
CA SER A 76 14.03 -7.86 -10.44
C SER A 76 13.80 -9.32 -10.02
N ASP A 77 14.53 -9.84 -9.04
CA ASP A 77 14.50 -11.25 -8.64
C ASP A 77 13.64 -11.56 -7.40
N GLU A 78 12.98 -10.56 -6.82
CA GLU A 78 12.20 -10.76 -5.59
C GLU A 78 10.78 -11.25 -5.88
N GLN A 79 10.62 -12.57 -6.06
CA GLN A 79 9.31 -13.26 -6.03
C GLN A 79 8.80 -13.51 -4.60
N ALA A 80 9.44 -12.98 -3.59
CA ALA A 80 9.12 -13.25 -2.21
C ALA A 80 7.98 -12.37 -1.69
N ALA A 81 7.22 -12.87 -0.72
CA ALA A 81 6.29 -12.06 0.07
C ALA A 81 7.01 -10.89 0.77
N ALA A 82 8.32 -11.04 1.05
CA ALA A 82 9.18 -10.00 1.58
C ALA A 82 9.74 -9.12 0.46
N GLN A 83 9.50 -7.82 0.55
CA GLN A 83 9.98 -6.84 -0.42
C GLN A 83 10.92 -5.83 0.27
N ASP A 84 12.03 -5.53 -0.42
CA ASP A 84 12.98 -4.48 -0.05
C ASP A 84 12.98 -3.45 -1.18
N ASN A 85 12.14 -2.44 -1.02
CA ASN A 85 11.93 -1.42 -2.02
C ASN A 85 12.57 -0.10 -1.61
N MET A 86 12.97 0.68 -2.59
CA MET A 86 13.35 2.07 -2.40
C MET A 86 12.27 2.95 -3.03
N GLU A 87 11.71 3.86 -2.25
CA GLU A 87 10.75 4.83 -2.75
C GLU A 87 11.31 6.25 -2.74
N LEU A 88 11.05 6.95 -3.83
CA LEU A 88 11.27 8.39 -3.93
C LEU A 88 9.90 9.06 -3.97
N ASN A 89 9.53 9.74 -2.90
CA ASN A 89 8.26 10.43 -2.76
C ASN A 89 8.44 11.93 -2.90
N ALA A 90 7.56 12.57 -3.65
CA ALA A 90 7.49 14.01 -3.81
C ALA A 90 6.06 14.50 -3.63
N VAL A 91 5.86 15.41 -2.68
CA VAL A 91 4.59 16.14 -2.57
C VAL A 91 4.44 17.03 -3.79
N ILE A 92 3.29 16.92 -4.45
CA ILE A 92 2.92 17.74 -5.61
C ILE A 92 1.66 18.54 -5.28
N THR A 93 1.39 19.57 -6.06
CA THR A 93 0.15 20.34 -5.92
C THR A 93 -1.03 19.62 -6.57
N GLN A 94 -2.23 20.02 -6.19
CA GLN A 94 -3.44 19.53 -6.87
C GLN A 94 -3.41 19.80 -8.38
N GLU A 95 -2.93 20.98 -8.79
CA GLU A 95 -2.84 21.36 -10.20
C GLU A 95 -1.88 20.43 -10.98
N GLU A 96 -0.73 20.10 -10.40
CA GLU A 96 0.23 19.15 -10.99
C GLU A 96 -0.38 17.74 -11.07
N TYR A 97 -1.05 17.29 -10.02
CA TYR A 97 -1.77 16.01 -10.01
C TYR A 97 -2.79 15.93 -11.13
N GLU A 98 -3.67 16.94 -11.26
CA GLU A 98 -4.71 16.95 -12.29
C GLU A 98 -4.16 17.01 -13.73
N LYS A 99 -3.03 17.72 -13.93
CA LYS A 99 -2.34 17.74 -15.21
C LYS A 99 -1.78 16.36 -15.58
N LEU A 100 -1.08 15.73 -14.64
CA LEU A 100 -0.52 14.39 -14.84
C LEU A 100 -1.64 13.38 -15.09
N LYS A 101 -2.70 13.40 -14.28
CA LYS A 101 -3.86 12.52 -14.43
C LYS A 101 -4.43 12.60 -15.86
N LYS A 102 -4.70 13.79 -16.37
CA LYS A 102 -5.21 13.98 -17.74
C LYS A 102 -4.29 13.43 -18.83
N ILE A 103 -2.97 13.61 -18.68
CA ILE A 103 -1.99 13.07 -19.63
C ILE A 103 -2.07 11.53 -19.69
N TYR A 104 -2.19 10.88 -18.55
CA TYR A 104 -2.17 9.42 -18.47
C TYR A 104 -3.54 8.78 -18.71
N GLU A 105 -4.63 9.46 -18.41
CA GLU A 105 -5.98 9.06 -18.89
C GLU A 105 -6.05 9.02 -20.42
N ALA A 106 -5.43 9.99 -21.10
CA ALA A 106 -5.31 10.00 -22.56
C ALA A 106 -4.43 8.86 -23.11
N ALA A 107 -3.66 8.19 -22.25
CA ALA A 107 -2.86 7.01 -22.58
C ALA A 107 -3.46 5.70 -22.03
N ASP A 108 -4.77 5.68 -21.79
CA ASP A 108 -5.54 4.54 -21.27
C ASP A 108 -5.01 3.99 -19.92
N LYS A 109 -4.43 4.87 -19.08
CA LYS A 109 -4.02 4.51 -17.72
C LYS A 109 -5.18 4.75 -16.77
N GLU A 110 -5.70 3.68 -16.20
CA GLU A 110 -6.84 3.72 -15.30
C GLU A 110 -6.46 4.12 -13.87
N GLU A 111 -7.37 4.83 -13.21
CA GLU A 111 -7.27 5.13 -11.80
C GLU A 111 -7.79 3.95 -10.97
N VAL A 112 -6.98 3.50 -10.03
CA VAL A 112 -7.37 2.53 -9.02
C VAL A 112 -7.77 3.27 -7.75
N VAL A 113 -8.98 3.00 -7.28
CA VAL A 113 -9.46 3.51 -5.98
C VAL A 113 -9.35 2.38 -4.95
N LYS A 114 -8.71 2.68 -3.83
CA LYS A 114 -8.62 1.74 -2.72
C LYS A 114 -8.94 2.40 -1.38
N ILE A 115 -9.49 1.61 -0.47
CA ILE A 115 -9.64 1.99 0.93
C ILE A 115 -8.53 1.30 1.70
N ARG A 116 -7.64 2.09 2.30
CA ARG A 116 -6.56 1.61 3.16
C ARG A 116 -6.95 1.75 4.61
N THR A 117 -7.05 0.62 5.30
CA THR A 117 -7.32 0.55 6.73
C THR A 117 -6.03 0.21 7.48
N PHE A 118 -5.63 1.08 8.41
CA PHE A 118 -4.53 0.82 9.33
C PHE A 118 -5.07 0.22 10.62
N PHE A 119 -4.48 -0.86 11.07
CA PHE A 119 -4.90 -1.54 12.29
C PHE A 119 -3.73 -2.23 13.00
N ARG A 120 -3.94 -2.62 14.24
CA ARG A 120 -2.96 -3.34 15.06
C ARG A 120 -3.63 -4.20 16.12
N GLU A 121 -2.86 -5.08 16.74
CA GLU A 121 -3.27 -5.72 17.99
C GLU A 121 -3.21 -4.72 19.15
N PRO A 122 -4.15 -4.73 20.10
CA PRO A 122 -4.20 -3.76 21.19
C PRO A 122 -2.94 -3.70 22.05
N LEU A 123 -2.27 -4.85 22.22
CA LEU A 123 -1.06 -4.96 23.04
C LEU A 123 0.26 -4.83 22.26
N ASP A 124 0.20 -4.84 20.92
CA ASP A 124 1.35 -4.61 20.06
C ASP A 124 1.32 -3.17 19.51
N ALA A 125 2.15 -2.31 20.10
CA ALA A 125 2.28 -0.93 19.64
C ALA A 125 3.25 -0.74 18.47
N PHE A 126 4.00 -1.78 18.10
CA PHE A 126 5.11 -1.68 17.16
C PHE A 126 4.78 -2.21 15.76
N THR A 127 3.84 -3.16 15.65
CA THR A 127 3.42 -3.72 14.38
C THR A 127 2.13 -3.05 13.91
N ILE A 128 2.20 -2.37 12.78
CA ILE A 128 1.03 -1.80 12.11
C ILE A 128 0.78 -2.60 10.84
N TYR A 129 -0.44 -3.07 10.72
CA TYR A 129 -0.93 -3.74 9.52
C TYR A 129 -1.71 -2.75 8.67
N THR A 130 -1.57 -2.85 7.37
CA THR A 130 -2.45 -2.16 6.43
C THR A 130 -3.28 -3.17 5.66
N LEU A 131 -4.56 -2.87 5.48
CA LEU A 131 -5.46 -3.64 4.64
C LEU A 131 -5.97 -2.74 3.53
N ASP A 132 -5.60 -3.04 2.30
CA ASP A 132 -6.10 -2.40 1.10
C ASP A 132 -7.27 -3.22 0.54
N THR A 133 -8.43 -2.57 0.37
CA THR A 133 -9.59 -3.11 -0.33
C THR A 133 -9.88 -2.26 -1.56
N TYR A 134 -10.40 -2.87 -2.62
CA TYR A 134 -10.57 -2.28 -3.95
C TYR A 134 -12.06 -2.26 -4.34
N PRO A 135 -12.82 -1.24 -3.94
CA PRO A 135 -14.29 -1.24 -4.08
C PRO A 135 -14.79 -1.18 -5.53
N ASN A 136 -13.95 -0.70 -6.46
CA ASN A 136 -14.32 -0.51 -7.87
C ASN A 136 -13.70 -1.57 -8.80
N GLU A 137 -12.91 -2.48 -8.30
CA GLU A 137 -12.36 -3.57 -9.11
C GLU A 137 -13.30 -4.77 -9.13
N GLU A 138 -13.49 -5.37 -10.30
CA GLU A 138 -14.12 -6.66 -10.42
C GLU A 138 -13.17 -7.73 -9.83
N GLY A 139 -13.59 -8.39 -8.78
CA GLY A 139 -12.84 -9.46 -8.14
C GLY A 139 -12.91 -9.42 -6.62
N ASP A 140 -12.72 -10.59 -6.04
CA ASP A 140 -12.73 -10.83 -4.61
C ASP A 140 -11.29 -10.72 -4.06
N ARG A 141 -10.69 -9.51 -4.17
CA ARG A 141 -9.32 -9.35 -3.72
C ARG A 141 -9.15 -8.19 -2.75
N ALA A 142 -8.29 -8.40 -1.79
CA ALA A 142 -7.74 -7.39 -0.91
C ALA A 142 -6.27 -7.73 -0.63
N ARG A 143 -5.55 -6.83 0.02
CA ARG A 143 -4.14 -7.02 0.33
C ARG A 143 -3.85 -6.59 1.75
N ILE A 144 -3.11 -7.42 2.49
CA ILE A 144 -2.52 -7.05 3.77
C ILE A 144 -1.04 -6.75 3.54
N GLU A 145 -0.57 -5.64 4.07
CA GLU A 145 0.84 -5.27 4.10
C GLU A 145 1.28 -5.05 5.55
N ILE A 146 2.53 -5.42 5.84
CA ILE A 146 3.17 -5.23 7.14
C ILE A 146 4.50 -4.56 6.87
N GLU A 147 4.67 -3.33 7.32
CA GLU A 147 5.90 -2.57 7.16
C GLU A 147 6.82 -2.73 8.38
N PHE A 148 8.11 -2.89 8.13
CA PHE A 148 9.11 -3.09 9.16
C PHE A 148 10.16 -1.98 9.14
N VAL A 149 10.56 -1.53 10.32
CA VAL A 149 11.60 -0.50 10.48
C VAL A 149 12.99 -0.98 10.03
N ASN A 150 13.22 -2.28 10.01
CA ASN A 150 14.47 -2.90 9.55
C ASN A 150 14.29 -4.40 9.31
N LYS A 151 15.30 -4.99 8.64
CA LYS A 151 15.30 -6.43 8.32
C LYS A 151 15.24 -7.34 9.56
N GLU A 152 15.88 -6.95 10.66
CA GLU A 152 15.86 -7.74 11.88
C GLU A 152 14.45 -7.84 12.48
N ALA A 153 13.69 -6.74 12.43
CA ALA A 153 12.27 -6.74 12.84
C ALA A 153 11.43 -7.65 11.94
N MET A 154 11.67 -7.60 10.64
CA MET A 154 10.99 -8.48 9.68
C MET A 154 11.31 -9.95 9.89
N ASP A 155 12.60 -10.30 10.10
CA ASP A 155 13.06 -11.68 10.31
C ASP A 155 12.56 -12.27 11.64
N ARG A 156 12.28 -11.42 12.63
CA ARG A 156 11.73 -11.81 13.95
C ARG A 156 10.22 -11.87 14.00
N TRP A 157 9.55 -11.25 13.03
CA TRP A 157 8.10 -11.22 13.03
C TRP A 157 7.51 -12.63 12.95
N LYS A 158 6.51 -12.87 13.78
CA LYS A 158 5.76 -14.13 13.78
C LYS A 158 4.30 -13.80 13.56
N ALA A 159 3.71 -14.48 12.59
CA ALA A 159 2.29 -14.34 12.32
C ALA A 159 1.47 -14.60 13.60
N PRO A 160 0.66 -13.63 14.06
CA PRO A 160 -0.23 -13.85 15.20
C PRO A 160 -1.31 -14.89 14.88
N ASP A 161 -1.99 -15.39 15.91
CA ASP A 161 -2.94 -16.49 15.72
C ASP A 161 -4.12 -16.10 14.82
N TRP A 162 -4.62 -14.87 14.94
CA TRP A 162 -5.68 -14.37 14.06
C TRP A 162 -5.24 -14.34 12.58
N PHE A 163 -3.97 -14.03 12.32
CA PHE A 163 -3.41 -14.01 10.97
C PHE A 163 -3.35 -15.43 10.38
N LYS A 164 -2.84 -16.39 11.16
CA LYS A 164 -2.79 -17.81 10.75
C LYS A 164 -4.18 -18.38 10.51
N GLU A 165 -5.15 -18.05 11.38
CA GLU A 165 -6.53 -18.46 11.27
C GLU A 165 -7.18 -17.99 9.96
N LEU A 166 -6.97 -16.72 9.60
CA LEU A 166 -7.62 -16.10 8.45
C LEU A 166 -6.86 -16.26 7.14
N ILE A 167 -5.53 -16.25 7.18
CA ILE A 167 -4.67 -16.24 6.01
C ILE A 167 -4.08 -17.62 5.73
N GLY A 168 -3.96 -18.47 6.74
CA GLY A 168 -3.47 -19.84 6.61
C GLY A 168 -1.94 -19.94 6.39
N LYS A 169 -1.18 -18.95 6.84
CA LYS A 169 0.28 -18.86 6.63
C LYS A 169 1.04 -18.62 7.93
#